data_ce10de9e27d284fdfe6d41fe6634d9a6
#
_entry.id   ce10de9e27d284fdfe6d41fe6634d9a6
#
_cell.length_a   1.000
_cell.length_b   1.000
_cell.length_c   1.000
_cell.angle_alpha   90.00
_cell.angle_beta   90.00
_cell.angle_gamma   90.00
#
_symmetry.space_group_name_H-M   'P 1'
#
loop_
_entity.id
_entity.type
_entity.pdbx_description
1 polymer ?
#
loop_
_entity_poly.entity_id
_entity_poly.type
_entity_poly.pdbx_seq_one_letter_code
_entity_poly.pdbx_strand_id
1 'polypeptide(L)'
;MHLPYMADVLIIKRRNNMKMDVLLGLQWGDEGKGKIVDVLTPKYDVVARFQGGPNAGHTLEFDGIKHVLHTIPSGIFHQNKINVIGNGVVIDPVIFHKEIIKLLERNVDVTKNLVISRKSHLILPSHRLMDAAEEASKGKLKIGSTLKGIGPTYTDKVSRKGIRVGEIEKINFIEIYNNLKNSHLEIIKNMNFDYADYKIDNDSFADYERKWFEAIAVLKNIPFIDSEIFINNQLKENKSVLAEGAQGSMLDIDFGTYPFVTSSNTVCAGVCTGLGVSPRAIGEVYGIFKAYCTRVGSGPFPTELFDETGELLRKIGNEYGSTTGRSRRCGWLDLPALQYSMMLNGVSQLIMMKADVLNTFSKINVCTHYEYKGKRLDYIPYEINPGELIPKYVELNGWNNPLKNVTSFEQFPDNLKKYIDFIEKAVHVPITFISLGPDRSQTIKR
;
A
#
# COMPACT_ATOMS: atom_id res chain seq x y z
N MET A 1 22.64 56.01 34.80
CA MET A 1 22.85 54.57 35.05
C MET A 1 22.06 53.81 33.97
N HIS A 2 22.73 53.46 32.88
CA HIS A 2 22.13 52.64 31.79
C HIS A 2 22.52 51.19 32.03
N LEU A 3 21.55 50.33 32.26
CA LEU A 3 21.73 48.87 32.23
C LEU A 3 21.61 48.40 30.77
N PRO A 4 22.56 47.60 30.24
CA PRO A 4 22.42 47.03 28.94
C PRO A 4 21.54 45.78 29.04
N TYR A 5 20.45 45.73 28.23
CA TYR A 5 19.68 44.54 27.98
C TYR A 5 20.54 43.57 27.14
N MET A 6 21.07 42.54 27.76
CA MET A 6 21.60 41.38 27.05
C MET A 6 20.43 40.54 26.63
N ALA A 7 20.08 40.64 25.35
CA ALA A 7 19.22 39.67 24.69
C ALA A 7 20.06 38.42 24.44
N ASP A 8 19.96 37.43 25.31
CA ASP A 8 20.42 36.07 25.03
C ASP A 8 19.58 35.51 23.92
N VAL A 9 20.07 35.63 22.69
CA VAL A 9 19.53 34.89 21.53
C VAL A 9 19.85 33.41 21.76
N LEU A 10 18.92 32.69 22.34
CA LEU A 10 18.95 31.24 22.38
C LEU A 10 18.98 30.73 20.92
N ILE A 11 20.18 30.55 20.37
CA ILE A 11 20.40 29.77 19.14
C ILE A 11 20.09 28.33 19.51
N ILE A 12 18.82 27.95 19.35
CA ILE A 12 18.42 26.54 19.35
C ILE A 12 19.19 25.91 18.18
N LYS A 13 20.35 25.31 18.49
CA LYS A 13 21.03 24.41 17.54
C LYS A 13 19.98 23.36 17.14
N ARG A 14 19.39 23.52 15.97
CA ARG A 14 18.56 22.47 15.35
C ARG A 14 19.44 21.23 15.28
N ARG A 15 19.24 20.26 16.19
CA ARG A 15 19.76 18.93 15.97
C ARG A 15 19.19 18.48 14.63
N ASN A 16 20.06 18.17 13.67
CA ASN A 16 19.67 17.48 12.46
C ASN A 16 19.21 16.08 12.86
N ASN A 17 17.94 15.95 13.27
CA ASN A 17 17.36 14.62 13.49
C ASN A 17 17.31 13.89 12.13
N MET A 18 17.60 12.59 12.16
CA MET A 18 17.39 11.74 10.99
C MET A 18 15.95 11.90 10.49
N LYS A 19 15.76 11.91 9.21
CA LYS A 19 14.44 11.94 8.58
C LYS A 19 13.98 10.52 8.25
N MET A 20 12.66 10.35 8.20
CA MET A 20 12.02 9.12 7.81
C MET A 20 11.79 9.12 6.30
N ASP A 21 12.27 8.10 5.61
CA ASP A 21 11.97 7.91 4.20
C ASP A 21 10.65 7.17 4.01
N VAL A 22 9.96 7.46 2.92
CA VAL A 22 8.64 6.92 2.62
C VAL A 22 8.68 6.18 1.30
N LEU A 23 8.06 5.00 1.26
CA LEU A 23 7.88 4.22 0.04
C LEU A 23 6.40 3.95 -0.18
N LEU A 24 5.88 4.37 -1.33
CA LEU A 24 4.46 4.27 -1.66
C LEU A 24 4.21 4.01 -3.15
N GLY A 25 3.02 3.47 -3.46
CA GLY A 25 2.58 3.24 -4.84
C GLY A 25 1.96 4.48 -5.45
N LEU A 26 2.25 4.75 -6.72
CA LEU A 26 1.77 5.92 -7.44
C LEU A 26 0.58 5.64 -8.38
N GLN A 27 0.19 4.39 -8.54
CA GLN A 27 -0.90 3.96 -9.41
C GLN A 27 -2.09 3.43 -8.59
N TRP A 28 -2.78 2.41 -9.07
CA TRP A 28 -3.95 1.79 -8.41
C TRP A 28 -3.59 0.55 -7.57
N GLY A 29 -2.42 0.55 -6.93
CA GLY A 29 -1.94 -0.58 -6.14
C GLY A 29 -1.23 -1.65 -6.98
N ASP A 30 -0.75 -2.69 -6.28
CA ASP A 30 -0.07 -3.84 -6.90
C ASP A 30 1.20 -3.49 -7.70
N GLU A 31 1.86 -2.34 -7.39
CA GLU A 31 3.09 -1.88 -8.06
C GLU A 31 4.31 -2.73 -7.68
N GLY A 32 4.23 -3.58 -6.65
CA GLY A 32 5.35 -4.41 -6.20
C GLY A 32 6.13 -3.80 -5.03
N LYS A 33 5.46 -3.01 -4.17
CA LYS A 33 6.05 -2.33 -3.01
C LYS A 33 6.85 -3.26 -2.10
N GLY A 34 6.29 -4.43 -1.74
CA GLY A 34 6.95 -5.37 -0.84
C GLY A 34 8.35 -5.77 -1.30
N LYS A 35 8.54 -6.09 -2.58
CA LYS A 35 9.86 -6.37 -3.15
C LYS A 35 10.86 -5.23 -2.91
N ILE A 36 10.44 -3.99 -3.15
CA ILE A 36 11.34 -2.83 -3.03
C ILE A 36 11.62 -2.51 -1.56
N VAL A 37 10.63 -2.65 -0.68
CA VAL A 37 10.87 -2.53 0.77
C VAL A 37 11.94 -3.54 1.21
N ASP A 38 11.81 -4.80 0.81
CA ASP A 38 12.79 -5.85 1.10
C ASP A 38 14.20 -5.50 0.56
N VAL A 39 14.30 -5.02 -0.68
CA VAL A 39 15.57 -4.55 -1.30
C VAL A 39 16.19 -3.37 -0.53
N LEU A 40 15.38 -2.45 -0.04
CA LEU A 40 15.85 -1.26 0.68
C LEU A 40 16.11 -1.53 2.16
N THR A 41 15.45 -2.51 2.78
CA THR A 41 15.51 -2.81 4.23
C THR A 41 16.93 -2.88 4.80
N PRO A 42 17.96 -3.43 4.13
CA PRO A 42 19.33 -3.44 4.67
C PRO A 42 19.86 -2.06 5.05
N LYS A 43 19.37 -0.97 4.43
CA LYS A 43 19.81 0.41 4.69
C LYS A 43 19.10 1.08 5.86
N TYR A 44 18.05 0.45 6.39
CA TYR A 44 17.22 1.02 7.46
C TYR A 44 17.34 0.20 8.74
N ASP A 45 17.14 0.85 9.89
CA ASP A 45 17.06 0.20 11.20
C ASP A 45 15.63 -0.25 11.51
N VAL A 46 14.65 0.50 11.00
CA VAL A 46 13.23 0.29 11.25
C VAL A 46 12.44 0.32 9.95
N VAL A 47 11.51 -0.64 9.76
CA VAL A 47 10.50 -0.62 8.70
C VAL A 47 9.12 -0.53 9.34
N ALA A 48 8.32 0.48 8.97
CA ALA A 48 7.05 0.76 9.63
C ALA A 48 5.89 0.86 8.64
N ARG A 49 4.88 -0.03 8.76
CA ARG A 49 3.61 0.05 8.03
C ARG A 49 2.75 1.15 8.63
N PHE A 50 2.28 2.09 7.82
CA PHE A 50 1.54 3.24 8.33
C PHE A 50 0.02 3.20 8.06
N GLN A 51 -0.46 2.38 7.13
CA GLN A 51 -1.89 2.28 6.81
C GLN A 51 -2.24 0.95 6.11
N GLY A 52 -3.54 0.75 5.83
CA GLY A 52 -4.07 -0.44 5.19
C GLY A 52 -4.27 -1.58 6.19
N GLY A 53 -4.37 -2.78 5.70
CA GLY A 53 -4.62 -3.97 6.50
C GLY A 53 -4.48 -5.23 5.65
N PRO A 54 -5.21 -6.30 5.95
CA PRO A 54 -5.10 -7.59 5.27
C PRO A 54 -5.62 -7.59 3.81
N ASN A 55 -6.11 -6.47 3.30
CA ASN A 55 -6.39 -6.29 1.87
C ASN A 55 -5.12 -6.11 1.02
N ALA A 56 -3.97 -5.80 1.62
CA ALA A 56 -2.69 -5.76 0.93
C ALA A 56 -2.17 -7.20 0.67
N GLY A 57 -1.40 -7.35 -0.41
CA GLY A 57 -0.67 -8.57 -0.73
C GLY A 57 0.73 -8.20 -1.22
N HIS A 58 1.68 -8.09 -0.30
CA HIS A 58 3.07 -7.77 -0.60
C HIS A 58 3.84 -9.05 -0.90
N THR A 59 4.01 -9.35 -2.18
CA THR A 59 4.76 -10.53 -2.61
C THR A 59 6.26 -10.23 -2.58
N LEU A 60 7.01 -11.09 -1.92
CA LEU A 60 8.47 -11.13 -1.92
C LEU A 60 8.94 -12.40 -2.60
N GLU A 61 9.95 -12.27 -3.47
CA GLU A 61 10.61 -13.41 -4.10
C GLU A 61 12.12 -13.25 -3.93
N PHE A 62 12.74 -14.23 -3.30
CA PHE A 62 14.20 -14.28 -3.03
C PHE A 62 14.63 -15.71 -2.75
N ASP A 63 15.81 -16.08 -3.20
CA ASP A 63 16.44 -17.39 -2.95
C ASP A 63 15.50 -18.58 -3.27
N GLY A 64 14.70 -18.47 -4.35
CA GLY A 64 13.71 -19.46 -4.75
C GLY A 64 12.45 -19.50 -3.85
N ILE A 65 12.37 -18.63 -2.87
CA ILE A 65 11.20 -18.50 -1.96
C ILE A 65 10.23 -17.47 -2.53
N LYS A 66 8.95 -17.81 -2.56
CA LYS A 66 7.86 -16.87 -2.78
C LYS A 66 7.00 -16.79 -1.52
N HIS A 67 6.84 -15.59 -0.99
CA HIS A 67 6.04 -15.32 0.21
C HIS A 67 5.15 -14.08 0.02
N VAL A 68 3.93 -14.13 0.57
CA VAL A 68 2.98 -13.03 0.52
C VAL A 68 2.69 -12.55 1.93
N LEU A 69 3.00 -11.29 2.20
CA LEU A 69 2.67 -10.60 3.44
C LEU A 69 1.42 -9.74 3.26
N HIS A 70 0.59 -9.67 4.29
CA HIS A 70 -0.65 -8.88 4.28
C HIS A 70 -0.57 -7.68 5.21
N THR A 71 -0.30 -7.92 6.50
CA THR A 71 -0.28 -6.90 7.56
C THR A 71 1.13 -6.63 8.07
N ILE A 72 1.96 -7.68 8.15
CA ILE A 72 3.33 -7.61 8.63
C ILE A 72 4.20 -6.82 7.64
N PRO A 73 5.10 -5.90 8.12
CA PRO A 73 5.99 -5.16 7.25
C PRO A 73 6.95 -6.05 6.46
N SER A 74 7.30 -5.63 5.23
CA SER A 74 8.12 -6.43 4.31
C SER A 74 9.59 -6.58 4.75
N GLY A 75 10.02 -5.82 5.76
CA GLY A 75 11.34 -5.96 6.38
C GLY A 75 11.50 -7.16 7.32
N ILE A 76 10.44 -7.95 7.55
CA ILE A 76 10.41 -9.01 8.57
C ILE A 76 11.44 -10.12 8.36
N PHE A 77 11.86 -10.38 7.11
CA PHE A 77 12.88 -11.37 6.79
C PHE A 77 14.31 -10.94 7.16
N HIS A 78 14.51 -9.68 7.53
CA HIS A 78 15.80 -9.15 7.98
C HIS A 78 15.85 -9.12 9.52
N GLN A 79 16.46 -10.15 10.13
CA GLN A 79 16.41 -10.41 11.57
C GLN A 79 16.89 -9.26 12.46
N ASN A 80 17.82 -8.43 11.97
CA ASN A 80 18.41 -7.32 12.75
C ASN A 80 17.65 -6.00 12.56
N LYS A 81 16.46 -6.02 11.96
CA LYS A 81 15.65 -4.85 11.67
C LYS A 81 14.36 -4.89 12.47
N ILE A 82 13.96 -3.75 13.01
CA ILE A 82 12.71 -3.65 13.76
C ILE A 82 11.58 -3.41 12.76
N ASN A 83 10.50 -4.15 12.90
CA ASN A 83 9.29 -4.01 12.08
C ASN A 83 8.16 -3.47 12.96
N VAL A 84 7.50 -2.41 12.50
CA VAL A 84 6.45 -1.72 13.25
C VAL A 84 5.14 -1.76 12.49
N ILE A 85 4.08 -2.24 13.13
CA ILE A 85 2.71 -2.03 12.68
C ILE A 85 2.19 -0.76 13.35
N GLY A 86 2.06 0.31 12.57
CA GLY A 86 1.66 1.63 13.05
C GLY A 86 0.16 1.76 13.34
N ASN A 87 -0.22 2.84 14.03
CA ASN A 87 -1.61 3.07 14.44
C ASN A 87 -2.61 3.28 13.30
N GLY A 88 -2.12 3.58 12.09
CA GLY A 88 -2.98 3.69 10.91
C GLY A 88 -3.38 2.36 10.30
N VAL A 89 -2.74 1.25 10.68
CA VAL A 89 -3.05 -0.10 10.19
C VAL A 89 -4.25 -0.69 10.91
N VAL A 90 -5.07 -1.46 10.19
CA VAL A 90 -6.17 -2.26 10.76
C VAL A 90 -5.80 -3.76 10.68
N ILE A 91 -5.99 -4.50 11.76
CA ILE A 91 -5.49 -5.87 11.94
C ILE A 91 -6.64 -6.85 12.08
N ASP A 92 -6.73 -7.83 11.18
CA ASP A 92 -7.54 -9.03 11.38
C ASP A 92 -6.69 -10.08 12.10
N PRO A 93 -6.98 -10.41 13.36
CA PRO A 93 -6.19 -11.35 14.14
C PRO A 93 -6.06 -12.74 13.49
N VAL A 94 -7.12 -13.23 12.83
CA VAL A 94 -7.10 -14.55 12.17
C VAL A 94 -6.13 -14.55 10.98
N ILE A 95 -6.19 -13.51 10.15
CA ILE A 95 -5.28 -13.39 9.00
C ILE A 95 -3.85 -13.18 9.48
N PHE A 96 -3.66 -12.33 10.50
CA PHE A 96 -2.36 -12.06 11.11
C PHE A 96 -1.74 -13.35 11.72
N HIS A 97 -2.51 -14.16 12.41
CA HIS A 97 -2.06 -15.47 12.93
C HIS A 97 -1.61 -16.40 11.79
N LYS A 98 -2.37 -16.45 10.67
CA LYS A 98 -1.97 -17.23 9.49
C LYS A 98 -0.65 -16.72 8.88
N GLU A 99 -0.39 -15.41 8.89
CA GLU A 99 0.90 -14.85 8.46
C GLU A 99 2.05 -15.33 9.37
N ILE A 100 1.85 -15.28 10.69
CA ILE A 100 2.86 -15.74 11.68
C ILE A 100 3.20 -17.22 11.45
N ILE A 101 2.20 -18.09 11.30
CA ILE A 101 2.44 -19.52 11.04
C ILE A 101 3.32 -19.71 9.80
N LYS A 102 2.99 -19.05 8.70
CA LYS A 102 3.77 -19.14 7.46
C LYS A 102 5.19 -18.60 7.58
N LEU A 103 5.42 -17.62 8.45
CA LEU A 103 6.75 -17.09 8.74
C LEU A 103 7.55 -18.06 9.62
N LEU A 104 6.92 -18.66 10.62
CA LEU A 104 7.53 -19.69 11.47
C LEU A 104 7.95 -20.93 10.67
N GLU A 105 7.15 -21.38 9.69
CA GLU A 105 7.50 -22.45 8.74
C GLU A 105 8.79 -22.14 7.94
N ARG A 106 9.17 -20.86 7.87
CA ARG A 106 10.39 -20.36 7.23
C ARG A 106 11.48 -19.96 8.22
N ASN A 107 11.37 -20.40 9.48
CA ASN A 107 12.27 -20.07 10.58
C ASN A 107 12.36 -18.56 10.89
N VAL A 108 11.32 -17.78 10.59
CA VAL A 108 11.21 -16.36 10.96
C VAL A 108 10.34 -16.25 12.20
N ASP A 109 10.97 -15.99 13.34
CA ASP A 109 10.31 -15.75 14.61
C ASP A 109 10.01 -14.25 14.77
N VAL A 110 8.76 -13.87 14.51
CA VAL A 110 8.32 -12.46 14.51
C VAL A 110 8.38 -11.84 15.92
N THR A 111 8.40 -12.62 17.00
CA THR A 111 8.43 -12.06 18.36
C THR A 111 9.73 -11.32 18.66
N LYS A 112 10.77 -11.57 17.88
CA LYS A 112 12.10 -10.96 18.05
C LYS A 112 12.23 -9.57 17.44
N ASN A 113 11.45 -9.27 16.41
CA ASN A 113 11.67 -8.06 15.60
C ASN A 113 10.39 -7.39 15.10
N LEU A 114 9.21 -7.79 15.58
CA LEU A 114 7.94 -7.17 15.27
C LEU A 114 7.35 -6.52 16.53
N VAL A 115 6.85 -5.28 16.39
CA VAL A 115 6.11 -4.59 17.44
C VAL A 115 4.83 -3.96 16.84
N ILE A 116 3.80 -3.84 17.66
CA ILE A 116 2.48 -3.38 17.22
C ILE A 116 2.06 -2.16 18.04
N SER A 117 1.55 -1.14 17.35
CA SER A 117 0.96 0.03 18.02
C SER A 117 -0.27 -0.37 18.84
N ARG A 118 -0.31 0.02 20.13
CA ARG A 118 -1.54 -0.07 20.94
C ARG A 118 -2.73 0.63 20.31
N LYS A 119 -2.47 1.63 19.44
CA LYS A 119 -3.50 2.46 18.80
C LYS A 119 -3.99 1.91 17.45
N SER A 120 -3.40 0.83 16.92
CA SER A 120 -3.94 0.11 15.75
C SER A 120 -5.32 -0.45 16.06
N HIS A 121 -6.20 -0.53 15.04
CA HIS A 121 -7.56 -1.03 15.24
C HIS A 121 -7.70 -2.49 14.86
N LEU A 122 -8.56 -3.21 15.58
CA LEU A 122 -8.90 -4.60 15.31
C LEU A 122 -10.05 -4.67 14.31
N ILE A 123 -9.90 -5.53 13.32
CA ILE A 123 -11.01 -5.97 12.47
C ILE A 123 -11.73 -7.10 13.21
N LEU A 124 -12.99 -6.88 13.56
CA LEU A 124 -13.84 -7.88 14.19
C LEU A 124 -14.46 -8.81 13.13
N PRO A 125 -14.88 -10.03 13.50
CA PRO A 125 -15.69 -10.87 12.61
C PRO A 125 -16.94 -10.17 12.09
N SER A 126 -17.59 -9.34 12.91
CA SER A 126 -18.75 -8.53 12.52
C SER A 126 -18.43 -7.45 11.47
N HIS A 127 -17.21 -6.89 11.44
CA HIS A 127 -16.78 -6.00 10.35
C HIS A 127 -16.72 -6.73 8.99
N ARG A 128 -16.35 -8.03 9.00
CA ARG A 128 -16.35 -8.85 7.78
C ARG A 128 -17.76 -9.06 7.24
N LEU A 129 -18.73 -9.28 8.15
CA LEU A 129 -20.15 -9.36 7.78
C LEU A 129 -20.70 -8.02 7.29
N MET A 130 -20.37 -6.91 7.96
CA MET A 130 -20.76 -5.56 7.50
C MET A 130 -20.25 -5.27 6.09
N ASP A 131 -18.98 -5.56 5.80
CA ASP A 131 -18.38 -5.38 4.47
C ASP A 131 -19.16 -6.19 3.40
N ALA A 132 -19.54 -7.43 3.72
CA ALA A 132 -20.34 -8.25 2.83
C ALA A 132 -21.77 -7.72 2.64
N ALA A 133 -22.43 -7.28 3.72
CA ALA A 133 -23.77 -6.72 3.68
C ALA A 133 -23.83 -5.42 2.87
N GLU A 134 -22.88 -4.50 3.12
CA GLU A 134 -22.75 -3.24 2.38
C GLU A 134 -22.47 -3.47 0.89
N GLU A 135 -21.58 -4.40 0.55
CA GLU A 135 -21.28 -4.72 -0.85
C GLU A 135 -22.48 -5.39 -1.54
N ALA A 136 -23.22 -6.26 -0.82
CA ALA A 136 -24.44 -6.89 -1.34
C ALA A 136 -25.55 -5.84 -1.61
N SER A 137 -25.72 -4.86 -0.70
CA SER A 137 -26.77 -3.82 -0.82
C SER A 137 -26.57 -2.92 -2.03
N LYS A 138 -25.34 -2.72 -2.50
CA LYS A 138 -25.01 -1.86 -3.66
C LYS A 138 -25.45 -2.42 -5.02
N GLY A 139 -25.85 -3.68 -5.12
CA GLY A 139 -26.31 -4.29 -6.36
C GLY A 139 -25.31 -4.12 -7.52
N LYS A 140 -25.70 -3.35 -8.55
CA LYS A 140 -24.84 -3.04 -9.72
C LYS A 140 -23.73 -2.02 -9.43
N LEU A 141 -23.84 -1.28 -8.33
CA LEU A 141 -22.88 -0.23 -7.93
C LEU A 141 -21.78 -0.77 -7.00
N LYS A 142 -21.55 -2.08 -7.01
CA LYS A 142 -20.50 -2.72 -6.22
C LYS A 142 -19.13 -2.07 -6.50
N ILE A 143 -18.42 -1.76 -5.43
CA ILE A 143 -17.05 -1.22 -5.49
C ILE A 143 -16.05 -2.33 -5.83
N GLY A 144 -16.37 -3.58 -5.49
CA GLY A 144 -15.48 -4.73 -5.63
C GLY A 144 -14.60 -4.90 -4.39
N SER A 145 -15.18 -4.74 -3.20
CA SER A 145 -14.51 -4.95 -1.92
C SER A 145 -13.77 -6.29 -1.87
N THR A 146 -12.69 -6.33 -1.09
CA THR A 146 -11.97 -7.58 -0.77
C THR A 146 -12.67 -8.42 0.30
N LEU A 147 -13.75 -7.93 0.88
CA LEU A 147 -14.53 -8.54 1.97
C LEU A 147 -13.67 -8.84 3.20
N LYS A 148 -12.68 -7.99 3.47
CA LYS A 148 -11.76 -8.13 4.61
C LYS A 148 -12.11 -7.18 5.78
N GLY A 149 -13.27 -6.53 5.73
CA GLY A 149 -13.77 -5.65 6.79
C GLY A 149 -13.02 -4.31 6.90
N ILE A 150 -12.28 -3.92 5.88
CA ILE A 150 -11.43 -2.72 5.90
C ILE A 150 -12.28 -1.45 6.05
N GLY A 151 -13.26 -1.26 5.16
CA GLY A 151 -14.16 -0.10 5.17
C GLY A 151 -14.87 0.08 6.51
N PRO A 152 -15.63 -0.92 6.98
CA PRO A 152 -16.33 -0.83 8.27
C PRO A 152 -15.39 -0.55 9.46
N THR A 153 -14.17 -1.12 9.49
CA THR A 153 -13.22 -0.84 10.56
C THR A 153 -12.71 0.60 10.55
N TYR A 154 -12.43 1.18 9.38
CA TYR A 154 -12.07 2.59 9.29
C TYR A 154 -13.26 3.51 9.60
N THR A 155 -14.49 3.13 9.24
CA THR A 155 -15.72 3.82 9.65
C THR A 155 -15.81 3.89 11.17
N ASP A 156 -15.62 2.79 11.86
CA ASP A 156 -15.64 2.74 13.33
C ASP A 156 -14.50 3.54 13.95
N LYS A 157 -13.31 3.50 13.36
CA LYS A 157 -12.19 4.33 13.78
C LYS A 157 -12.55 5.81 13.76
N VAL A 158 -13.14 6.30 12.66
CA VAL A 158 -13.51 7.72 12.49
C VAL A 158 -14.71 8.08 13.37
N SER A 159 -15.67 7.17 13.55
CA SER A 159 -16.82 7.35 14.46
C SER A 159 -16.45 7.19 15.94
N ARG A 160 -15.22 6.84 16.27
CA ARG A 160 -14.68 6.65 17.63
C ARG A 160 -15.31 5.49 18.40
N LYS A 161 -15.73 4.45 17.67
CA LYS A 161 -16.33 3.22 18.23
C LYS A 161 -15.37 2.03 18.13
N GLY A 162 -14.41 2.10 17.21
CA GLY A 162 -13.50 0.99 16.90
C GLY A 162 -12.65 0.54 18.09
N ILE A 163 -12.38 -0.75 18.17
CA ILE A 163 -11.56 -1.37 19.21
C ILE A 163 -10.08 -1.29 18.80
N ARG A 164 -9.24 -0.75 19.67
CA ARG A 164 -7.80 -0.69 19.49
C ARG A 164 -7.11 -1.92 20.05
N VAL A 165 -5.93 -2.24 19.52
CA VAL A 165 -5.10 -3.35 20.00
C VAL A 165 -4.84 -3.27 21.52
N GLY A 166 -4.57 -2.08 22.05
CA GLY A 166 -4.37 -1.89 23.49
C GLY A 166 -5.58 -2.24 24.37
N GLU A 167 -6.80 -2.29 23.80
CA GLU A 167 -7.99 -2.72 24.55
C GLU A 167 -7.94 -4.20 24.94
N ILE A 168 -7.13 -5.01 24.22
CA ILE A 168 -6.96 -6.46 24.52
C ILE A 168 -6.37 -6.67 25.93
N GLU A 169 -5.63 -5.68 26.44
CA GLU A 169 -5.00 -5.72 27.77
C GLU A 169 -6.00 -5.40 28.91
N LYS A 170 -7.21 -4.90 28.60
CA LYS A 170 -8.21 -4.52 29.60
C LYS A 170 -9.00 -5.70 30.13
N ILE A 171 -9.35 -5.64 31.42
CA ILE A 171 -10.14 -6.69 32.10
C ILE A 171 -11.54 -6.87 31.50
N ASN A 172 -12.13 -5.78 30.99
CA ASN A 172 -13.46 -5.78 30.38
C ASN A 172 -13.44 -5.89 28.86
N PHE A 173 -12.36 -6.38 28.25
CA PHE A 173 -12.22 -6.49 26.79
C PHE A 173 -13.38 -7.26 26.13
N ILE A 174 -13.85 -8.34 26.74
CA ILE A 174 -14.97 -9.14 26.21
C ILE A 174 -16.28 -8.34 26.17
N GLU A 175 -16.52 -7.51 27.18
CA GLU A 175 -17.69 -6.63 27.21
C GLU A 175 -17.61 -5.59 26.08
N ILE A 176 -16.45 -4.93 25.92
CA ILE A 176 -16.21 -3.96 24.84
C ILE A 176 -16.43 -4.62 23.47
N TYR A 177 -15.89 -5.81 23.27
CA TYR A 177 -16.07 -6.59 22.05
C TYR A 177 -17.56 -6.88 21.77
N ASN A 178 -18.29 -7.42 22.75
CA ASN A 178 -19.70 -7.79 22.59
C ASN A 178 -20.59 -6.59 22.31
N ASN A 179 -20.34 -5.45 22.95
CA ASN A 179 -21.11 -4.23 22.72
C ASN A 179 -20.98 -3.77 21.27
N LEU A 180 -19.75 -3.73 20.72
CA LEU A 180 -19.52 -3.34 19.33
C LEU A 180 -20.09 -4.38 18.35
N LYS A 181 -19.85 -5.66 18.59
CA LYS A 181 -20.39 -6.75 17.76
C LYS A 181 -21.92 -6.67 17.67
N ASN A 182 -22.60 -6.53 18.82
CA ASN A 182 -24.06 -6.46 18.84
C ASN A 182 -24.60 -5.25 18.06
N SER A 183 -23.96 -4.08 18.18
CA SER A 183 -24.31 -2.91 17.37
C SER A 183 -24.16 -3.20 15.86
N HIS A 184 -23.12 -3.91 15.44
CA HIS A 184 -22.95 -4.30 14.03
C HIS A 184 -24.04 -5.27 13.58
N LEU A 185 -24.38 -6.26 14.39
CA LEU A 185 -25.41 -7.25 14.05
C LEU A 185 -26.78 -6.61 13.90
N GLU A 186 -27.11 -5.58 14.71
CA GLU A 186 -28.32 -4.79 14.54
C GLU A 186 -28.32 -4.03 13.20
N ILE A 187 -27.21 -3.41 12.82
CA ILE A 187 -27.09 -2.73 11.53
C ILE A 187 -27.26 -3.72 10.37
N ILE A 188 -26.61 -4.87 10.41
CA ILE A 188 -26.70 -5.93 9.41
C ILE A 188 -28.13 -6.42 9.26
N LYS A 189 -28.84 -6.60 10.38
CA LYS A 189 -30.26 -6.97 10.39
C LYS A 189 -31.11 -5.94 9.68
N ASN A 190 -30.87 -4.64 9.96
CA ASN A 190 -31.60 -3.55 9.30
C ASN A 190 -31.31 -3.43 7.79
N MET A 191 -30.18 -3.96 7.34
CA MET A 191 -29.85 -4.08 5.91
C MET A 191 -30.52 -5.30 5.24
N ASN A 192 -31.30 -6.09 5.96
CA ASN A 192 -31.90 -7.34 5.51
C ASN A 192 -30.88 -8.34 4.95
N PHE A 193 -29.67 -8.35 5.51
CA PHE A 193 -28.63 -9.29 5.12
C PHE A 193 -28.70 -10.51 6.04
N ASP A 194 -29.06 -11.66 5.47
CA ASP A 194 -29.01 -12.93 6.19
C ASP A 194 -27.56 -13.44 6.23
N TYR A 195 -26.96 -13.41 7.41
CA TYR A 195 -25.60 -13.89 7.63
C TYR A 195 -25.52 -15.31 8.23
N ALA A 196 -26.67 -15.97 8.48
CA ALA A 196 -26.66 -17.32 9.09
C ALA A 196 -25.90 -18.32 8.23
N ASP A 197 -26.13 -18.27 6.91
CA ASP A 197 -25.44 -19.14 5.93
C ASP A 197 -24.19 -18.51 5.32
N TYR A 198 -23.92 -17.24 5.63
CA TYR A 198 -22.74 -16.56 5.08
C TYR A 198 -21.44 -17.13 5.64
N LYS A 199 -20.47 -17.42 4.79
CA LYS A 199 -19.17 -17.94 5.18
C LYS A 199 -18.08 -16.86 5.08
N ILE A 200 -17.37 -16.67 6.19
CA ILE A 200 -16.16 -15.82 6.24
C ILE A 200 -14.95 -16.72 6.01
N ASP A 201 -14.29 -16.58 4.84
CA ASP A 201 -13.15 -17.42 4.45
C ASP A 201 -13.45 -18.95 4.63
N ASN A 202 -14.67 -19.41 4.28
CA ASN A 202 -15.24 -20.76 4.41
C ASN A 202 -15.68 -21.16 5.84
N ASP A 203 -15.53 -20.32 6.84
CA ASP A 203 -16.00 -20.58 8.20
C ASP A 203 -17.39 -19.97 8.45
N SER A 204 -18.18 -20.59 9.31
CA SER A 204 -19.38 -19.92 9.88
C SER A 204 -18.96 -18.71 10.71
N PHE A 205 -19.90 -17.78 10.96
CA PHE A 205 -19.60 -16.63 11.83
C PHE A 205 -19.08 -17.08 13.21
N ALA A 206 -19.73 -18.07 13.81
CA ALA A 206 -19.34 -18.60 15.13
C ALA A 206 -17.95 -19.25 15.11
N ASP A 207 -17.61 -20.03 14.06
CA ASP A 207 -16.28 -20.62 13.92
C ASP A 207 -15.20 -19.57 13.67
N TYR A 208 -15.49 -18.57 12.86
CA TYR A 208 -14.55 -17.47 12.62
C TYR A 208 -14.35 -16.64 13.89
N GLU A 209 -15.40 -16.37 14.67
CA GLU A 209 -15.32 -15.69 15.97
C GLU A 209 -14.46 -16.47 16.97
N ARG A 210 -14.65 -17.79 17.08
CA ARG A 210 -13.80 -18.65 17.93
C ARG A 210 -12.32 -18.56 17.52
N LYS A 211 -12.02 -18.71 16.22
CA LYS A 211 -10.66 -18.55 15.68
C LYS A 211 -10.09 -17.16 15.92
N TRP A 212 -10.95 -16.13 15.92
CA TRP A 212 -10.55 -14.77 16.19
C TRP A 212 -10.06 -14.59 17.63
N PHE A 213 -10.76 -15.16 18.62
CA PHE A 213 -10.31 -15.14 20.01
C PHE A 213 -9.05 -15.98 20.24
N GLU A 214 -8.90 -17.12 19.59
CA GLU A 214 -7.67 -17.90 19.59
C GLU A 214 -6.49 -17.08 19.03
N ALA A 215 -6.71 -16.36 17.96
CA ALA A 215 -5.71 -15.47 17.34
C ALA A 215 -5.37 -14.24 18.20
N ILE A 216 -6.31 -13.72 18.99
CA ILE A 216 -6.04 -12.67 20.00
C ILE A 216 -5.02 -13.17 21.04
N ALA A 217 -5.11 -14.43 21.46
CA ALA A 217 -4.12 -14.99 22.40
C ALA A 217 -2.71 -15.04 21.78
N VAL A 218 -2.61 -15.32 20.48
CA VAL A 218 -1.32 -15.27 19.75
C VAL A 218 -0.82 -13.82 19.60
N LEU A 219 -1.73 -12.89 19.29
CA LEU A 219 -1.39 -11.46 19.13
C LEU A 219 -0.75 -10.88 20.42
N LYS A 220 -1.19 -11.32 21.59
CA LYS A 220 -0.62 -10.92 22.90
C LYS A 220 0.85 -11.28 23.08
N ASN A 221 1.40 -12.22 22.31
CA ASN A 221 2.81 -12.57 22.38
C ASN A 221 3.72 -11.59 21.63
N ILE A 222 3.14 -10.66 20.86
CA ILE A 222 3.88 -9.60 20.18
C ILE A 222 3.86 -8.34 21.06
N PRO A 223 5.00 -7.66 21.28
CA PRO A 223 5.03 -6.46 22.11
C PRO A 223 4.14 -5.35 21.58
N PHE A 224 3.24 -4.82 22.43
CA PHE A 224 2.43 -3.65 22.15
C PHE A 224 3.13 -2.41 22.65
N ILE A 225 3.28 -1.40 21.77
CA ILE A 225 4.03 -0.17 22.04
C ILE A 225 3.19 1.08 21.75
N ASP A 226 3.62 2.21 22.31
CA ASP A 226 3.20 3.55 21.87
C ASP A 226 4.05 3.94 20.66
N SER A 227 3.59 3.55 19.48
CA SER A 227 4.39 3.60 18.24
C SER A 227 4.89 5.00 17.89
N GLU A 228 4.10 6.05 18.16
CA GLU A 228 4.50 7.43 17.92
C GLU A 228 5.67 7.86 18.82
N ILE A 229 5.69 7.39 20.07
CA ILE A 229 6.82 7.66 20.97
C ILE A 229 8.04 6.87 20.51
N PHE A 230 7.86 5.60 20.21
CA PHE A 230 8.94 4.72 19.74
C PHE A 230 9.61 5.28 18.48
N ILE A 231 8.84 5.56 17.42
CA ILE A 231 9.37 6.05 16.13
C ILE A 231 10.09 7.39 16.30
N ASN A 232 9.49 8.35 17.04
CA ASN A 232 10.14 9.65 17.25
C ASN A 232 11.43 9.53 18.06
N ASN A 233 11.53 8.56 18.99
CA ASN A 233 12.78 8.29 19.72
C ASN A 233 13.83 7.67 18.79
N GLN A 234 13.46 6.71 17.92
CA GLN A 234 14.39 6.17 16.93
C GLN A 234 14.99 7.28 16.05
N LEU A 235 14.17 8.22 15.57
CA LEU A 235 14.63 9.37 14.78
C LEU A 235 15.56 10.30 15.58
N LYS A 236 15.29 10.53 16.87
CA LYS A 236 16.18 11.32 17.75
C LYS A 236 17.51 10.64 18.00
N GLU A 237 17.54 9.31 18.02
CA GLU A 237 18.72 8.47 18.14
C GLU A 237 19.48 8.30 16.82
N ASN A 238 19.09 9.04 15.78
CA ASN A 238 19.64 8.97 14.42
C ASN A 238 19.51 7.59 13.77
N LYS A 239 18.48 6.82 14.12
CA LYS A 239 18.13 5.58 13.46
C LYS A 239 17.37 5.88 12.16
N SER A 240 17.69 5.13 11.12
CA SER A 240 17.04 5.22 9.82
C SER A 240 15.70 4.48 9.83
N VAL A 241 14.64 5.15 9.37
CA VAL A 241 13.28 4.60 9.35
C VAL A 241 12.72 4.64 7.94
N LEU A 242 12.18 3.51 7.45
CA LEU A 242 11.43 3.42 6.20
C LEU A 242 9.94 3.23 6.51
N ALA A 243 9.11 4.16 6.07
CA ALA A 243 7.66 4.03 6.12
C ALA A 243 7.16 3.27 4.89
N GLU A 244 6.52 2.12 5.10
CA GLU A 244 5.99 1.25 4.06
C GLU A 244 4.50 1.52 3.83
N GLY A 245 4.13 1.96 2.61
CA GLY A 245 2.76 2.14 2.18
C GLY A 245 2.11 0.87 1.64
N ALA A 246 0.81 0.85 1.64
CA ALA A 246 -0.03 -0.18 1.02
C ALA A 246 -0.97 0.45 -0.01
N GLN A 247 -1.53 -0.34 -0.92
CA GLN A 247 -2.33 0.12 -2.06
C GLN A 247 -1.54 1.12 -2.93
N GLY A 248 -2.18 2.13 -3.50
CA GLY A 248 -1.53 3.16 -4.33
C GLY A 248 -2.26 4.50 -4.23
N SER A 249 -1.62 5.58 -4.64
CA SER A 249 -2.13 6.96 -4.49
C SER A 249 -3.47 7.18 -5.19
N MET A 250 -3.71 6.51 -6.32
CA MET A 250 -4.99 6.59 -7.04
C MET A 250 -6.14 5.84 -6.33
N LEU A 251 -5.84 5.15 -5.22
CA LEU A 251 -6.81 4.50 -4.32
C LEU A 251 -6.95 5.23 -2.97
N ASP A 252 -6.34 6.41 -2.81
CA ASP A 252 -6.45 7.20 -1.58
C ASP A 252 -7.90 7.64 -1.33
N ILE A 253 -8.33 7.64 -0.06
CA ILE A 253 -9.72 7.95 0.31
C ILE A 253 -10.12 9.38 -0.07
N ASP A 254 -9.19 10.34 -0.01
CA ASP A 254 -9.46 11.75 -0.27
C ASP A 254 -9.14 12.14 -1.72
N PHE A 255 -8.05 11.62 -2.28
CA PHE A 255 -7.48 12.08 -3.56
C PHE A 255 -7.54 11.04 -4.68
N GLY A 256 -7.95 9.82 -4.39
CA GLY A 256 -8.08 8.74 -5.36
C GLY A 256 -9.32 8.87 -6.25
N THR A 257 -9.55 7.85 -7.06
CA THR A 257 -10.69 7.78 -8.00
C THR A 257 -11.99 7.40 -7.27
N TYR A 258 -12.44 8.26 -6.36
CA TYR A 258 -13.64 8.08 -5.54
C TYR A 258 -14.89 7.80 -6.40
N PRO A 259 -15.83 6.91 -5.98
CA PRO A 259 -15.83 6.12 -4.74
C PRO A 259 -15.04 4.80 -4.80
N PHE A 260 -14.33 4.51 -5.89
CA PHE A 260 -13.59 3.27 -6.11
C PHE A 260 -12.19 3.35 -5.53
N VAL A 261 -12.10 3.53 -4.21
CA VAL A 261 -10.90 3.76 -3.42
C VAL A 261 -10.84 2.83 -2.20
N THR A 262 -9.72 2.81 -1.50
CA THR A 262 -9.62 2.19 -0.17
C THR A 262 -10.01 3.21 0.91
N SER A 263 -10.36 2.73 2.10
CA SER A 263 -10.82 3.59 3.20
C SER A 263 -9.67 4.19 4.04
N SER A 264 -8.47 4.26 3.50
CA SER A 264 -7.30 4.80 4.20
C SER A 264 -6.53 5.80 3.34
N ASN A 265 -5.73 6.67 4.00
CA ASN A 265 -4.84 7.59 3.30
C ASN A 265 -3.58 6.87 2.84
N THR A 266 -3.48 6.64 1.54
CA THR A 266 -2.37 5.95 0.88
C THR A 266 -1.27 6.89 0.44
N VAL A 267 -1.52 8.19 0.48
CA VAL A 267 -0.56 9.26 0.16
C VAL A 267 0.42 9.51 1.30
N CYS A 268 1.51 10.22 1.02
CA CYS A 268 2.59 10.50 1.97
C CYS A 268 2.11 11.15 3.27
N ALA A 269 1.08 12.01 3.22
CA ALA A 269 0.47 12.60 4.41
C ALA A 269 -0.07 11.55 5.40
N GLY A 270 -0.48 10.38 4.91
CA GLY A 270 -0.92 9.26 5.73
C GLY A 270 0.16 8.70 6.67
N VAL A 271 1.44 8.92 6.37
CA VAL A 271 2.55 8.55 7.25
C VAL A 271 2.49 9.34 8.55
N CYS A 272 2.20 10.63 8.46
CA CYS A 272 2.15 11.51 9.62
C CYS A 272 1.07 11.08 10.62
N THR A 273 -0.12 10.74 10.13
CA THR A 273 -1.24 10.27 10.96
C THR A 273 -1.11 8.80 11.34
N GLY A 274 -0.53 7.97 10.46
CA GLY A 274 -0.41 6.52 10.66
C GLY A 274 0.73 6.08 11.55
N LEU A 275 1.76 6.92 11.76
CA LEU A 275 2.90 6.66 12.65
C LEU A 275 3.06 7.70 13.76
N GLY A 276 2.30 8.81 13.71
CA GLY A 276 2.39 9.87 14.70
C GLY A 276 3.69 10.68 14.59
N VAL A 277 4.12 11.02 13.38
CA VAL A 277 5.33 11.80 13.11
C VAL A 277 5.00 13.17 12.52
N SER A 278 5.86 14.15 12.76
CA SER A 278 5.73 15.48 12.17
C SER A 278 5.93 15.43 10.64
N PRO A 279 5.20 16.22 9.83
CA PRO A 279 5.52 16.38 8.41
C PRO A 279 6.96 16.79 8.13
N ARG A 280 7.60 17.50 9.06
CA ARG A 280 9.01 17.89 8.95
C ARG A 280 9.99 16.72 9.13
N ALA A 281 9.54 15.58 9.64
CA ALA A 281 10.33 14.38 9.80
C ALA A 281 10.43 13.56 8.50
N ILE A 282 9.62 13.88 7.48
CA ILE A 282 9.66 13.19 6.19
C ILE A 282 10.94 13.57 5.42
N GLY A 283 11.65 12.54 4.96
CA GLY A 283 12.87 12.63 4.14
C GLY A 283 12.59 12.37 2.67
N GLU A 284 13.27 11.36 2.12
CA GLU A 284 13.07 10.92 0.74
C GLU A 284 11.70 10.24 0.57
N VAL A 285 11.05 10.52 -0.55
CA VAL A 285 9.79 9.88 -0.92
C VAL A 285 10.00 9.07 -2.19
N TYR A 286 10.08 7.76 -2.04
CA TYR A 286 10.19 6.80 -3.12
C TYR A 286 8.81 6.48 -3.69
N GLY A 287 8.56 6.90 -4.91
CA GLY A 287 7.35 6.59 -5.65
C GLY A 287 7.53 5.37 -6.54
N ILE A 288 6.73 4.31 -6.29
CA ILE A 288 6.78 3.09 -7.11
C ILE A 288 5.68 3.12 -8.16
N PHE A 289 6.04 2.82 -9.40
CA PHE A 289 5.11 2.64 -10.51
C PHE A 289 5.53 1.48 -11.39
N LYS A 290 4.58 0.85 -12.08
CA LYS A 290 4.88 -0.13 -13.14
C LYS A 290 5.14 0.61 -14.46
N ALA A 291 5.94 0.01 -15.32
CA ALA A 291 6.16 0.51 -16.69
C ALA A 291 4.86 0.56 -17.54
N TYR A 292 3.75 0.08 -17.02
CA TYR A 292 2.39 0.14 -17.54
C TYR A 292 1.41 0.29 -16.37
N CYS A 293 0.11 0.38 -16.61
CA CYS A 293 -0.86 0.50 -15.53
C CYS A 293 -1.67 -0.77 -15.34
N THR A 294 -2.06 -1.03 -14.08
CA THR A 294 -3.01 -2.08 -13.74
C THR A 294 -4.01 -1.61 -12.69
N ARG A 295 -5.22 -2.15 -12.71
CA ARG A 295 -6.25 -1.88 -11.71
C ARG A 295 -7.03 -3.15 -11.38
N VAL A 296 -7.36 -3.35 -10.10
CA VAL A 296 -8.31 -4.36 -9.62
C VAL A 296 -9.64 -3.69 -9.30
N GLY A 297 -10.74 -4.37 -9.62
CA GLY A 297 -12.09 -3.88 -9.33
C GLY A 297 -12.59 -2.80 -10.27
N SER A 298 -13.70 -2.18 -9.88
CA SER A 298 -14.39 -1.16 -10.66
C SER A 298 -13.72 0.21 -10.61
N GLY A 299 -14.28 1.16 -11.33
CA GLY A 299 -13.85 2.55 -11.35
C GLY A 299 -13.03 2.93 -12.58
N PRO A 300 -12.74 4.24 -12.73
CA PRO A 300 -12.11 4.77 -13.92
C PRO A 300 -10.68 4.29 -14.09
N PHE A 301 -10.35 3.95 -15.33
CA PHE A 301 -9.02 3.56 -15.77
C PHE A 301 -8.82 4.07 -17.21
N PRO A 302 -8.37 5.31 -17.39
CA PRO A 302 -8.39 5.97 -18.70
C PRO A 302 -7.59 5.26 -19.78
N THR A 303 -6.49 4.63 -19.44
CA THR A 303 -5.59 3.93 -20.38
C THR A 303 -5.85 2.43 -20.49
N GLU A 304 -6.98 1.94 -19.98
CA GLU A 304 -7.36 0.51 -20.07
C GLU A 304 -7.42 0.00 -21.50
N LEU A 305 -6.92 -1.21 -21.72
CA LEU A 305 -6.91 -1.90 -23.00
C LEU A 305 -7.86 -3.10 -22.95
N PHE A 306 -8.77 -3.13 -23.91
CA PHE A 306 -9.79 -4.18 -24.07
C PHE A 306 -9.48 -5.14 -25.21
N ASP A 307 -8.31 -5.00 -25.82
CA ASP A 307 -7.83 -5.75 -26.97
C ASP A 307 -6.80 -6.84 -26.58
N GLU A 308 -6.24 -7.49 -27.59
CA GLU A 308 -5.20 -8.52 -27.44
C GLU A 308 -3.97 -7.99 -26.70
N THR A 309 -3.67 -6.69 -26.80
CA THR A 309 -2.55 -6.04 -26.10
C THR A 309 -2.76 -6.07 -24.60
N GLY A 310 -3.98 -5.75 -24.14
CA GLY A 310 -4.35 -5.81 -22.72
C GLY A 310 -4.27 -7.24 -22.16
N GLU A 311 -4.73 -8.23 -22.94
CA GLU A 311 -4.61 -9.64 -22.58
C GLU A 311 -3.15 -10.11 -22.53
N LEU A 312 -2.33 -9.68 -23.47
CA LEU A 312 -0.91 -10.02 -23.52
C LEU A 312 -0.15 -9.43 -22.30
N LEU A 313 -0.42 -8.16 -21.95
CA LEU A 313 0.12 -7.52 -20.73
C LEU A 313 -0.27 -8.32 -19.47
N ARG A 314 -1.53 -8.73 -19.36
CA ARG A 314 -2.03 -9.54 -18.24
C ARG A 314 -1.30 -10.87 -18.15
N LYS A 315 -1.18 -11.58 -19.26
CA LYS A 315 -0.56 -12.91 -19.34
C LYS A 315 0.94 -12.85 -18.99
N ILE A 316 1.70 -11.98 -19.67
CA ILE A 316 3.16 -11.86 -19.46
C ILE A 316 3.45 -11.31 -18.07
N GLY A 317 2.70 -10.28 -17.65
CA GLY A 317 2.84 -9.66 -16.34
C GLY A 317 2.35 -10.53 -15.19
N ASN A 318 1.69 -11.67 -15.45
CA ASN A 318 1.01 -12.48 -14.45
C ASN A 318 0.11 -11.59 -13.56
N GLU A 319 -0.73 -10.77 -14.21
CA GLU A 319 -1.51 -9.73 -13.54
C GLU A 319 -2.80 -10.30 -12.95
N TYR A 320 -2.63 -11.02 -11.84
CA TYR A 320 -3.69 -11.57 -10.99
C TYR A 320 -3.46 -11.15 -9.54
N GLY A 321 -4.54 -10.90 -8.82
CA GLY A 321 -4.48 -10.49 -7.42
C GLY A 321 -3.89 -11.58 -6.53
N SER A 322 -2.82 -11.27 -5.80
CA SER A 322 -2.15 -12.22 -4.89
C SER A 322 -3.05 -12.75 -3.76
N THR A 323 -4.06 -11.97 -3.38
CA THR A 323 -4.99 -12.30 -2.28
C THR A 323 -6.29 -12.92 -2.80
N THR A 324 -6.83 -12.43 -3.91
CA THR A 324 -8.17 -12.80 -4.41
C THR A 324 -8.13 -13.60 -5.69
N GLY A 325 -6.98 -13.73 -6.36
CA GLY A 325 -6.85 -14.36 -7.68
C GLY A 325 -7.56 -13.62 -8.83
N ARG A 326 -8.23 -12.48 -8.56
CA ARG A 326 -8.94 -11.72 -9.60
C ARG A 326 -7.99 -11.21 -10.66
N SER A 327 -8.39 -11.28 -11.92
CA SER A 327 -7.67 -10.68 -13.04
C SER A 327 -7.57 -9.17 -12.86
N ARG A 328 -6.39 -8.62 -13.09
CA ARG A 328 -6.20 -7.17 -13.15
C ARG A 328 -6.53 -6.66 -14.54
N ARG A 329 -7.20 -5.54 -14.62
CA ARG A 329 -7.35 -4.72 -15.81
C ARG A 329 -5.98 -4.14 -16.14
N CYS A 330 -5.57 -4.15 -17.41
CA CYS A 330 -4.26 -3.70 -17.86
C CYS A 330 -4.39 -2.55 -18.85
N GLY A 331 -3.44 -1.64 -18.85
CA GLY A 331 -3.41 -0.49 -19.75
C GLY A 331 -2.01 0.10 -19.90
N TRP A 332 -1.82 0.97 -20.87
CA TRP A 332 -0.57 1.68 -21.07
C TRP A 332 -0.25 2.62 -19.90
N LEU A 333 1.02 3.01 -19.77
CA LEU A 333 1.45 3.98 -18.78
C LEU A 333 0.69 5.30 -18.94
N ASP A 334 0.18 5.81 -17.82
CA ASP A 334 -0.62 7.02 -17.70
C ASP A 334 0.21 8.09 -16.99
N LEU A 335 0.85 8.99 -17.77
CA LEU A 335 1.69 10.06 -17.22
C LEU A 335 0.89 11.11 -16.45
N PRO A 336 -0.29 11.58 -16.91
CA PRO A 336 -1.13 12.49 -16.11
C PRO A 336 -1.44 11.93 -14.71
N ALA A 337 -1.84 10.66 -14.61
CA ALA A 337 -2.11 10.01 -13.32
C ALA A 337 -0.83 9.87 -12.47
N LEU A 338 0.31 9.57 -13.10
CA LEU A 338 1.60 9.48 -12.42
C LEU A 338 2.03 10.86 -11.87
N GLN A 339 1.97 11.90 -12.69
CA GLN A 339 2.31 13.28 -12.31
C GLN A 339 1.42 13.78 -11.17
N TYR A 340 0.12 13.52 -11.24
CA TYR A 340 -0.83 13.84 -10.17
C TYR A 340 -0.44 13.17 -8.85
N SER A 341 -0.16 11.87 -8.89
CA SER A 341 0.28 11.13 -7.70
C SER A 341 1.61 11.65 -7.15
N MET A 342 2.55 12.00 -8.03
CA MET A 342 3.84 12.56 -7.62
C MET A 342 3.70 13.92 -6.94
N MET A 343 2.83 14.78 -7.46
CA MET A 343 2.51 16.09 -6.88
C MET A 343 1.95 15.96 -5.46
N LEU A 344 0.96 15.05 -5.25
CA LEU A 344 0.35 14.83 -3.95
C LEU A 344 1.34 14.33 -2.90
N ASN A 345 2.32 13.55 -3.32
CA ASN A 345 3.24 12.85 -2.44
C ASN A 345 4.58 13.56 -2.23
N GLY A 346 4.90 14.58 -3.05
CA GLY A 346 6.23 15.20 -3.02
C GLY A 346 7.33 14.19 -3.36
N VAL A 347 7.13 13.36 -4.38
CA VAL A 347 8.05 12.29 -4.77
C VAL A 347 9.40 12.87 -5.14
N SER A 348 10.48 12.37 -4.53
CA SER A 348 11.86 12.78 -4.80
C SER A 348 12.63 11.77 -5.66
N GLN A 349 12.21 10.51 -5.65
CA GLN A 349 12.82 9.44 -6.45
C GLN A 349 11.74 8.47 -6.96
N LEU A 350 11.91 8.00 -8.18
CA LEU A 350 11.03 7.02 -8.80
C LEU A 350 11.66 5.63 -8.86
N ILE A 351 10.80 4.61 -8.75
CA ILE A 351 11.18 3.21 -8.89
C ILE A 351 10.26 2.57 -9.92
N MET A 352 10.82 2.18 -11.06
CA MET A 352 10.08 1.55 -12.15
C MET A 352 10.06 0.04 -12.00
N MET A 353 8.87 -0.53 -11.97
CA MET A 353 8.64 -1.97 -11.86
C MET A 353 8.22 -2.58 -13.19
N LYS A 354 8.51 -3.86 -13.36
CA LYS A 354 7.97 -4.67 -14.46
C LYS A 354 8.36 -4.19 -15.86
N ALA A 355 9.57 -3.65 -16.04
CA ALA A 355 10.09 -3.28 -17.35
C ALA A 355 10.28 -4.52 -18.28
N ASP A 356 10.50 -5.69 -17.69
CA ASP A 356 10.58 -6.99 -18.35
C ASP A 356 9.28 -7.38 -19.08
N VAL A 357 8.12 -6.98 -18.58
CA VAL A 357 6.83 -7.30 -19.18
C VAL A 357 6.65 -6.66 -20.55
N LEU A 358 7.22 -5.48 -20.76
CA LEU A 358 7.16 -4.77 -22.04
C LEU A 358 8.16 -5.30 -23.08
N ASN A 359 8.94 -6.30 -22.74
CA ASN A 359 10.05 -6.81 -23.56
C ASN A 359 9.62 -7.40 -24.91
N THR A 360 8.38 -7.87 -25.03
CA THR A 360 7.88 -8.49 -26.25
C THR A 360 7.15 -7.53 -27.19
N PHE A 361 6.96 -6.29 -26.76
CA PHE A 361 6.23 -5.30 -27.55
C PHE A 361 7.19 -4.56 -28.49
N SER A 362 6.87 -4.55 -29.79
CA SER A 362 7.64 -3.75 -30.79
C SER A 362 7.36 -2.26 -30.67
N LYS A 363 6.16 -1.89 -30.20
CA LYS A 363 5.71 -0.53 -29.97
C LYS A 363 5.07 -0.45 -28.59
N ILE A 364 5.33 0.64 -27.88
CA ILE A 364 4.83 0.92 -26.53
C ILE A 364 4.20 2.31 -26.55
N ASN A 365 2.94 2.38 -26.15
CA ASN A 365 2.25 3.64 -26.04
C ASN A 365 2.34 4.21 -24.61
N VAL A 366 2.55 5.52 -24.50
CA VAL A 366 2.53 6.25 -23.24
C VAL A 366 1.49 7.37 -23.34
N CYS A 367 0.51 7.38 -22.46
CA CYS A 367 -0.48 8.44 -22.39
C CYS A 367 0.18 9.71 -21.83
N THR A 368 0.16 10.78 -22.60
CA THR A 368 0.79 12.07 -22.24
C THR A 368 -0.20 13.11 -21.77
N HIS A 369 -1.46 12.99 -22.17
CA HIS A 369 -2.57 13.89 -21.77
C HIS A 369 -3.89 13.24 -22.14
N TYR A 370 -4.98 13.84 -21.67
CA TYR A 370 -6.32 13.47 -22.08
C TYR A 370 -6.92 14.56 -22.99
N GLU A 371 -7.88 14.17 -23.80
CA GLU A 371 -8.84 15.07 -24.42
C GLU A 371 -10.19 14.89 -23.71
N TYR A 372 -10.74 15.97 -23.19
CA TYR A 372 -12.02 15.97 -22.50
C TYR A 372 -12.87 17.12 -23.00
N LYS A 373 -14.04 16.82 -23.58
CA LYS A 373 -14.95 17.81 -24.19
C LYS A 373 -14.23 18.76 -25.18
N GLY A 374 -13.35 18.19 -26.02
CA GLY A 374 -12.58 18.92 -27.03
C GLY A 374 -11.44 19.79 -26.49
N LYS A 375 -11.10 19.68 -25.19
CA LYS A 375 -9.98 20.40 -24.57
C LYS A 375 -8.91 19.43 -24.06
N ARG A 376 -7.65 19.85 -24.17
CA ARG A 376 -6.53 19.15 -23.55
C ARG A 376 -6.62 19.22 -22.02
N LEU A 377 -6.37 18.11 -21.35
CA LEU A 377 -6.35 17.99 -19.91
C LEU A 377 -5.15 17.14 -19.47
N ASP A 378 -4.38 17.64 -18.53
CA ASP A 378 -3.16 16.99 -18.03
C ASP A 378 -3.37 16.35 -16.64
N TYR A 379 -4.62 16.12 -16.22
CA TYR A 379 -5.01 15.46 -14.97
C TYR A 379 -6.36 14.74 -15.14
N ILE A 380 -6.69 13.83 -14.23
CA ILE A 380 -7.98 13.14 -14.18
C ILE A 380 -9.01 14.10 -13.57
N PRO A 381 -10.06 14.51 -14.29
CA PRO A 381 -11.06 15.44 -13.77
C PRO A 381 -11.92 14.79 -12.70
N TYR A 382 -12.58 15.61 -11.86
CA TYR A 382 -13.47 15.14 -10.80
C TYR A 382 -14.61 14.27 -11.35
N GLU A 383 -15.28 14.73 -12.41
CA GLU A 383 -16.27 13.94 -13.13
C GLU A 383 -15.64 13.29 -14.36
N ILE A 384 -15.72 11.97 -14.41
CA ILE A 384 -15.30 11.17 -15.56
C ILE A 384 -16.53 10.48 -16.12
N ASN A 385 -17.10 11.02 -17.17
CA ASN A 385 -18.13 10.32 -17.93
C ASN A 385 -17.47 9.27 -18.80
N PRO A 386 -17.95 8.02 -18.78
CA PRO A 386 -17.42 6.97 -19.65
C PRO A 386 -17.43 7.43 -21.12
N GLY A 387 -16.28 7.33 -21.80
CA GLY A 387 -16.11 7.70 -23.21
C GLY A 387 -15.85 9.18 -23.50
N GLU A 388 -15.94 10.07 -22.50
CA GLU A 388 -15.61 11.51 -22.70
C GLU A 388 -14.14 11.83 -22.46
N LEU A 389 -13.46 11.05 -21.60
CA LEU A 389 -12.03 11.22 -21.31
C LEU A 389 -11.21 10.32 -22.24
N ILE A 390 -10.60 10.92 -23.26
CA ILE A 390 -9.89 10.20 -24.31
C ILE A 390 -8.39 10.32 -24.10
N PRO A 391 -7.67 9.23 -23.77
CA PRO A 391 -6.22 9.26 -23.61
C PRO A 391 -5.52 9.50 -24.97
N LYS A 392 -4.52 10.35 -24.97
CA LYS A 392 -3.68 10.67 -26.13
C LYS A 392 -2.28 10.13 -25.90
N TYR A 393 -1.79 9.38 -26.87
CA TYR A 393 -0.57 8.60 -26.74
C TYR A 393 0.57 9.14 -27.59
N VAL A 394 1.77 8.96 -27.08
CA VAL A 394 3.02 8.96 -27.84
C VAL A 394 3.46 7.52 -27.98
N GLU A 395 3.76 7.10 -29.21
CA GLU A 395 4.29 5.78 -29.51
C GLU A 395 5.81 5.78 -29.43
N LEU A 396 6.38 4.86 -28.64
CA LEU A 396 7.81 4.64 -28.51
C LEU A 396 8.17 3.25 -29.07
N ASN A 397 9.42 3.08 -29.53
CA ASN A 397 9.89 1.78 -29.94
C ASN A 397 10.15 0.90 -28.71
N GLY A 398 9.67 -0.33 -28.77
CA GLY A 398 10.00 -1.35 -27.79
C GLY A 398 11.45 -1.83 -27.93
N TRP A 399 11.88 -2.59 -26.94
CA TRP A 399 13.29 -3.03 -26.91
C TRP A 399 13.53 -4.46 -27.37
N ASN A 400 12.52 -5.32 -27.41
CA ASN A 400 12.56 -6.70 -27.93
C ASN A 400 13.81 -7.53 -27.51
N ASN A 401 14.37 -7.24 -26.34
CA ASN A 401 15.58 -7.87 -25.83
C ASN A 401 15.32 -8.50 -24.46
N PRO A 402 15.61 -9.79 -24.24
CA PRO A 402 15.49 -10.41 -22.92
C PRO A 402 16.35 -9.69 -21.89
N LEU A 403 15.74 -9.26 -20.77
CA LEU A 403 16.42 -8.54 -19.68
C LEU A 403 16.95 -9.48 -18.59
N LYS A 404 16.83 -10.80 -18.76
CA LYS A 404 17.12 -11.81 -17.73
C LYS A 404 18.56 -11.78 -17.19
N ASN A 405 19.54 -11.44 -18.05
CA ASN A 405 20.95 -11.45 -17.69
C ASN A 405 21.52 -10.04 -17.49
N VAL A 406 20.69 -9.02 -17.45
CA VAL A 406 21.10 -7.64 -17.26
C VAL A 406 21.35 -7.40 -15.77
N THR A 407 22.54 -6.92 -15.43
CA THR A 407 22.99 -6.68 -14.05
C THR A 407 23.36 -5.22 -13.77
N SER A 408 23.47 -4.39 -14.83
CA SER A 408 23.74 -2.96 -14.69
C SER A 408 22.94 -2.13 -15.70
N PHE A 409 22.80 -0.82 -15.42
CA PHE A 409 22.08 0.11 -16.29
C PHE A 409 22.73 0.29 -17.66
N GLU A 410 24.06 0.19 -17.74
CA GLU A 410 24.83 0.32 -18.99
C GLU A 410 24.42 -0.75 -20.00
N GLN A 411 24.06 -1.94 -19.52
CA GLN A 411 23.64 -3.09 -20.36
C GLN A 411 22.20 -2.98 -20.86
N PHE A 412 21.45 -1.95 -20.45
CA PHE A 412 20.07 -1.79 -20.92
C PHE A 412 20.03 -1.53 -22.42
N PRO A 413 19.05 -2.13 -23.13
CA PRO A 413 18.78 -1.78 -24.52
C PRO A 413 18.53 -0.29 -24.70
N ASP A 414 18.99 0.29 -25.80
CA ASP A 414 18.86 1.73 -26.05
C ASP A 414 17.41 2.21 -26.01
N ASN A 415 16.47 1.41 -26.50
CA ASN A 415 15.06 1.79 -26.47
C ASN A 415 14.48 1.78 -25.03
N LEU A 416 14.96 0.89 -24.13
CA LEU A 416 14.58 0.95 -22.72
C LEU A 416 15.16 2.21 -22.05
N LYS A 417 16.41 2.58 -22.35
CA LYS A 417 17.00 3.85 -21.89
C LYS A 417 16.19 5.05 -22.38
N LYS A 418 15.80 5.06 -23.66
CA LYS A 418 14.94 6.11 -24.22
C LYS A 418 13.56 6.18 -23.57
N TYR A 419 12.97 5.03 -23.21
CA TYR A 419 11.72 4.97 -22.48
C TYR A 419 11.84 5.60 -21.08
N ILE A 420 12.91 5.26 -20.36
CA ILE A 420 13.24 5.83 -19.05
C ILE A 420 13.45 7.35 -19.16
N ASP A 421 14.30 7.79 -20.10
CA ASP A 421 14.58 9.21 -20.33
C ASP A 421 13.32 10.01 -20.73
N PHE A 422 12.41 9.41 -21.51
CA PHE A 422 11.15 10.02 -21.88
C PHE A 422 10.27 10.28 -20.64
N ILE A 423 10.16 9.29 -19.74
CA ILE A 423 9.40 9.43 -18.49
C ILE A 423 10.05 10.50 -17.61
N GLU A 424 11.37 10.42 -17.35
CA GLU A 424 12.07 11.38 -16.48
C GLU A 424 11.94 12.82 -16.98
N LYS A 425 12.04 13.03 -18.29
CA LYS A 425 11.81 14.35 -18.90
C LYS A 425 10.39 14.86 -18.69
N ALA A 426 9.40 13.98 -18.73
CA ALA A 426 8.02 14.35 -18.52
C ALA A 426 7.69 14.69 -17.06
N VAL A 427 8.31 13.98 -16.10
CA VAL A 427 7.98 14.09 -14.67
C VAL A 427 9.00 14.87 -13.85
N HIS A 428 10.18 15.16 -14.38
CA HIS A 428 11.29 15.90 -13.74
C HIS A 428 11.80 15.28 -12.42
N VAL A 429 11.68 13.94 -12.27
CA VAL A 429 12.17 13.18 -11.11
C VAL A 429 12.94 11.96 -11.61
N PRO A 430 14.12 11.64 -11.03
CA PRO A 430 14.94 10.54 -11.50
C PRO A 430 14.31 9.16 -11.16
N ILE A 431 14.45 8.21 -12.08
CA ILE A 431 14.16 6.79 -11.86
C ILE A 431 15.45 6.14 -11.36
N THR A 432 15.54 5.90 -10.06
CA THR A 432 16.77 5.44 -9.39
C THR A 432 16.88 3.92 -9.28
N PHE A 433 15.76 3.19 -9.40
CA PHE A 433 15.75 1.75 -9.43
C PHE A 433 14.81 1.24 -10.54
N ILE A 434 15.22 0.18 -11.22
CA ILE A 434 14.44 -0.48 -12.26
C ILE A 434 14.37 -1.99 -11.95
N SER A 435 13.15 -2.52 -11.84
CA SER A 435 12.90 -3.95 -11.64
C SER A 435 12.69 -4.66 -12.98
N LEU A 436 13.50 -5.68 -13.23
CA LEU A 436 13.55 -6.48 -14.45
C LEU A 436 12.99 -7.90 -14.26
N GLY A 437 12.31 -8.17 -13.15
CA GLY A 437 11.71 -9.47 -12.84
C GLY A 437 11.23 -9.56 -11.40
N PRO A 438 10.70 -10.71 -10.94
CA PRO A 438 10.09 -10.85 -9.63
C PRO A 438 11.08 -10.95 -8.47
N ASP A 439 12.26 -11.55 -8.68
CA ASP A 439 13.26 -11.74 -7.62
C ASP A 439 13.93 -10.42 -7.19
N ARG A 440 14.32 -10.32 -5.90
CA ARG A 440 15.00 -9.13 -5.35
C ARG A 440 16.28 -8.78 -6.11
N SER A 441 17.05 -9.78 -6.53
CA SER A 441 18.31 -9.61 -7.27
C SER A 441 18.11 -8.99 -8.66
N GLN A 442 16.91 -9.06 -9.21
CA GLN A 442 16.53 -8.47 -10.50
C GLN A 442 16.11 -6.99 -10.37
N THR A 443 16.69 -6.28 -9.41
CA THR A 443 16.47 -4.84 -9.22
C THR A 443 17.78 -4.09 -9.45
N ILE A 444 17.83 -3.32 -10.51
CA ILE A 444 19.03 -2.56 -10.90
C ILE A 444 18.93 -1.16 -10.28
N LYS A 445 19.97 -0.77 -9.55
CA LYS A 445 20.16 0.59 -9.08
C LYS A 445 20.88 1.38 -10.17
N ARG A 446 20.38 2.58 -10.47
CA ARG A 446 20.98 3.55 -11.38
C ARG A 446 21.81 4.60 -10.64
#